data_9b3ea62146fb20ab3a8709025e488fd6
#
_entry.id   9b3ea62146fb20ab3a8709025e488fd6
#
_cell.length_a   1.000
_cell.length_b   1.000
_cell.length_c   1.000
_cell.angle_alpha   90.00
_cell.angle_beta   90.00
_cell.angle_gamma   90.00
#
_symmetry.space_group_name_H-M   'P 1'
#
loop_
_entity.id
_entity.type
_entity.pdbx_description
1 polymer ?
#
loop_
_entity_poly.entity_id
_entity_poly.type
_entity_poly.pdbx_seq_one_letter_code
_entity_poly.pdbx_strand_id
1 'polypeptide(L)'
;MKVLAINGSARKDGNTAILINTVFEELHKAGIETEMVQLSGKIIEPCKACWACGGRKNCVHNKDMFQEIFEKMTQADGIILGSPVYTANISANMQAFLERASVVTDMNRNENLFQHKVGAAVTAARRGGALTTLDAMYHFFMLQNMFVAGSSYWAFGYGQMPGDVRKDEEGLDTMRNLGQNMAYLLKALEERRNG
;
A
#
# COMPACT_ATOMS: atom_id res chain seq x y z
N MET A 1 11.16 -11.71 6.78
CA MET A 1 10.06 -10.72 6.64
C MET A 1 9.85 -10.36 5.19
N LYS A 2 8.60 -10.09 4.81
CA LYS A 2 8.23 -9.70 3.44
C LYS A 2 7.33 -8.46 3.45
N VAL A 3 7.59 -7.52 2.56
CA VAL A 3 6.75 -6.34 2.31
C VAL A 3 6.14 -6.44 0.93
N LEU A 4 4.82 -6.29 0.86
CA LEU A 4 4.06 -6.20 -0.39
C LEU A 4 3.71 -4.75 -0.68
N ALA A 5 4.06 -4.25 -1.88
CA ALA A 5 3.54 -2.99 -2.38
C ALA A 5 2.44 -3.21 -3.41
N ILE A 6 1.36 -2.42 -3.31
CA ILE A 6 0.31 -2.36 -4.33
C ILE A 6 0.43 -1.02 -5.04
N ASN A 7 0.78 -1.06 -6.32
CA ASN A 7 0.91 0.13 -7.16
C ASN A 7 -0.40 0.38 -7.93
N GLY A 8 -1.16 1.38 -7.52
CA GLY A 8 -2.41 1.81 -8.14
C GLY A 8 -2.24 2.68 -9.40
N SER A 9 -1.01 2.97 -9.82
CA SER A 9 -0.78 3.78 -11.02
C SER A 9 -1.22 3.04 -12.28
N ALA A 10 -1.82 3.76 -13.23
CA ALA A 10 -2.07 3.24 -14.57
C ALA A 10 -0.78 3.07 -15.41
N ARG A 11 0.34 3.65 -14.95
CA ARG A 11 1.64 3.54 -15.60
C ARG A 11 2.53 2.60 -14.80
N LYS A 12 2.90 1.46 -15.38
CA LYS A 12 3.69 0.42 -14.70
C LYS A 12 5.00 0.97 -14.13
N ASP A 13 5.76 1.70 -14.96
CA ASP A 13 7.07 2.26 -14.60
C ASP A 13 6.99 3.79 -14.40
N GLY A 14 5.86 4.26 -13.84
CA GLY A 14 5.60 5.67 -13.58
C GLY A 14 6.22 6.18 -12.27
N ASN A 15 5.93 7.44 -11.94
CA ASN A 15 6.48 8.10 -10.75
C ASN A 15 6.15 7.35 -9.45
N THR A 16 4.95 6.81 -9.31
CA THR A 16 4.56 6.00 -8.13
C THR A 16 5.46 4.77 -7.97
N ALA A 17 5.76 4.06 -9.07
CA ALA A 17 6.66 2.90 -9.02
C ALA A 17 8.08 3.29 -8.60
N ILE A 18 8.58 4.44 -9.06
CA ILE A 18 9.90 4.96 -8.69
C ILE A 18 9.95 5.25 -7.19
N LEU A 19 8.95 5.92 -6.64
CA LEU A 19 8.87 6.21 -5.21
C LEU A 19 8.81 4.92 -4.37
N ILE A 20 7.98 3.95 -4.75
CA ILE A 20 7.92 2.64 -4.08
C ILE A 20 9.27 1.93 -4.14
N ASN A 21 9.95 1.92 -5.29
CA ASN A 21 11.25 1.29 -5.42
C ASN A 21 12.32 1.96 -4.55
N THR A 22 12.25 3.28 -4.35
CA THR A 22 13.13 3.99 -3.41
C THR A 22 12.92 3.52 -1.97
N VAL A 23 11.68 3.25 -1.56
CA VAL A 23 11.39 2.61 -0.26
C VAL A 23 11.96 1.18 -0.22
N PHE A 24 11.79 0.41 -1.29
CA PHE A 24 12.30 -0.97 -1.40
C PHE A 24 13.81 -1.05 -1.28
N GLU A 25 14.57 -0.10 -1.83
CA GLU A 25 16.03 -0.05 -1.69
C GLU A 25 16.46 -0.06 -0.21
N GLU A 26 15.79 0.70 0.65
CA GLU A 26 16.09 0.73 2.07
C GLU A 26 15.65 -0.57 2.80
N LEU A 27 14.52 -1.14 2.41
CA LEU A 27 14.07 -2.44 2.93
C LEU A 27 15.05 -3.56 2.56
N HIS A 28 15.58 -3.57 1.33
CA HIS A 28 16.59 -4.55 0.90
C HIS A 28 17.91 -4.41 1.69
N LYS A 29 18.37 -3.18 1.95
CA LYS A 29 19.54 -2.94 2.83
C LYS A 29 19.34 -3.52 4.23
N ALA A 30 18.10 -3.58 4.68
CA ALA A 30 17.73 -4.16 5.97
C ALA A 30 17.50 -5.69 5.93
N GLY A 31 17.64 -6.34 4.76
CA GLY A 31 17.44 -7.78 4.56
C GLY A 31 15.96 -8.19 4.47
N ILE A 32 15.05 -7.26 4.12
CA ILE A 32 13.61 -7.51 4.01
C ILE A 32 13.25 -7.76 2.55
N GLU A 33 12.56 -8.85 2.27
CA GLU A 33 12.07 -9.19 0.94
C GLU A 33 10.92 -8.26 0.52
N THR A 34 10.86 -7.92 -0.76
CA THR A 34 9.81 -7.05 -1.31
C THR A 34 9.17 -7.62 -2.56
N GLU A 35 7.89 -7.36 -2.74
CA GLU A 35 7.15 -7.68 -3.96
C GLU A 35 6.26 -6.49 -4.32
N MET A 36 6.19 -6.13 -5.61
CA MET A 36 5.27 -5.10 -6.11
C MET A 36 4.20 -5.72 -7.00
N VAL A 37 2.94 -5.53 -6.62
CA VAL A 37 1.79 -5.84 -7.47
C VAL A 37 1.33 -4.58 -8.19
N GLN A 38 1.20 -4.67 -9.50
CA GLN A 38 0.80 -3.58 -10.38
C GLN A 38 -0.68 -3.72 -10.75
N LEU A 39 -1.49 -2.69 -10.49
CA LEU A 39 -2.90 -2.66 -10.88
C LEU A 39 -3.14 -2.17 -12.32
N SER A 40 -2.13 -1.66 -13.02
CA SER A 40 -2.23 -1.25 -14.41
C SER A 40 -2.67 -2.39 -15.32
N GLY A 41 -3.63 -2.12 -16.18
CA GLY A 41 -4.17 -3.12 -17.10
C GLY A 41 -4.99 -4.24 -16.43
N LYS A 42 -5.22 -4.14 -15.13
CA LYS A 42 -6.06 -5.09 -14.36
C LYS A 42 -7.43 -4.49 -14.11
N ILE A 43 -8.45 -5.34 -14.09
CA ILE A 43 -9.79 -4.97 -13.66
C ILE A 43 -9.93 -5.41 -12.20
N ILE A 44 -10.34 -4.48 -11.35
CA ILE A 44 -10.76 -4.74 -9.97
C ILE A 44 -12.17 -4.19 -9.83
N GLU A 45 -13.13 -5.09 -9.66
CA GLU A 45 -14.51 -4.67 -9.44
C GLU A 45 -14.70 -4.14 -8.00
N PRO A 46 -15.52 -3.10 -7.81
CA PRO A 46 -15.88 -2.60 -6.47
C PRO A 46 -16.67 -3.64 -5.67
N CYS A 47 -16.82 -3.41 -4.37
CA CYS A 47 -17.64 -4.24 -3.51
C CYS A 47 -19.13 -4.19 -3.94
N LYS A 48 -19.78 -5.35 -4.00
CA LYS A 48 -21.22 -5.48 -4.33
C LYS A 48 -22.11 -5.49 -3.10
N ALA A 49 -21.57 -5.24 -1.91
CA ALA A 49 -22.29 -5.24 -0.64
C ALA A 49 -23.18 -6.48 -0.40
N CYS A 50 -22.74 -7.65 -0.89
CA CYS A 50 -23.51 -8.90 -0.80
C CYS A 50 -23.29 -9.67 0.51
N TRP A 51 -22.33 -9.25 1.34
CA TRP A 51 -21.95 -9.83 2.65
C TRP A 51 -21.58 -11.31 2.65
N ALA A 52 -21.49 -11.93 1.47
CA ALA A 52 -21.21 -13.37 1.34
C ALA A 52 -19.74 -13.75 1.65
N CYS A 53 -18.87 -12.78 1.96
CA CYS A 53 -17.49 -13.00 2.40
C CYS A 53 -17.36 -13.36 3.89
N GLY A 54 -18.42 -13.26 4.68
CA GLY A 54 -18.42 -13.64 6.09
C GLY A 54 -18.03 -15.10 6.31
N GLY A 55 -17.05 -15.35 7.20
CA GLY A 55 -16.50 -16.66 7.50
C GLY A 55 -15.62 -17.27 6.39
N ARG A 56 -15.34 -16.53 5.28
CA ARG A 56 -14.59 -17.06 4.14
C ARG A 56 -13.17 -16.51 4.01
N LYS A 57 -12.84 -15.43 4.73
CA LYS A 57 -11.56 -14.71 4.63
C LYS A 57 -11.21 -14.26 3.21
N ASN A 58 -12.17 -14.22 2.31
CA ASN A 58 -11.99 -13.79 0.92
C ASN A 58 -13.33 -13.37 0.29
N CYS A 59 -13.27 -12.64 -0.83
CA CYS A 59 -14.45 -12.28 -1.60
C CYS A 59 -14.97 -13.48 -2.40
N VAL A 60 -16.29 -13.64 -2.47
CA VAL A 60 -16.93 -14.68 -3.31
C VAL A 60 -16.88 -14.34 -4.81
N HIS A 61 -16.71 -13.06 -5.15
CA HIS A 61 -16.53 -12.60 -6.52
C HIS A 61 -15.05 -12.65 -6.89
N ASN A 62 -14.61 -13.73 -7.57
CA ASN A 62 -13.21 -14.06 -7.82
C ASN A 62 -12.84 -14.06 -9.32
N LYS A 63 -13.59 -13.33 -10.15
CA LYS A 63 -13.32 -13.26 -11.60
C LYS A 63 -12.30 -12.17 -11.99
N ASP A 64 -11.71 -11.51 -11.00
CA ASP A 64 -10.73 -10.46 -11.16
C ASP A 64 -9.48 -10.70 -10.27
N MET A 65 -8.53 -9.77 -10.28
CA MET A 65 -7.27 -9.91 -9.55
C MET A 65 -7.38 -9.74 -8.02
N PHE A 66 -8.55 -9.41 -7.49
CA PHE A 66 -8.71 -9.08 -6.07
C PHE A 66 -8.21 -10.18 -5.16
N GLN A 67 -8.66 -11.43 -5.40
CA GLN A 67 -8.33 -12.56 -4.52
C GLN A 67 -6.83 -12.79 -4.42
N GLU A 68 -6.14 -12.85 -5.56
CA GLU A 68 -4.68 -13.05 -5.60
C GLU A 68 -3.94 -11.99 -4.80
N ILE A 69 -4.32 -10.70 -4.98
CA ILE A 69 -3.68 -9.59 -4.29
C ILE A 69 -3.98 -9.64 -2.79
N PHE A 70 -5.23 -9.90 -2.44
CA PHE A 70 -5.67 -9.97 -1.04
C PHE A 70 -4.96 -11.10 -0.27
N GLU A 71 -4.80 -12.28 -0.87
CA GLU A 71 -4.03 -13.38 -0.29
C GLU A 71 -2.56 -13.00 -0.06
N LYS A 72 -1.91 -12.36 -1.04
CA LYS A 72 -0.54 -11.85 -0.87
C LYS A 72 -0.45 -10.82 0.28
N MET A 73 -1.44 -9.94 0.42
CA MET A 73 -1.50 -8.98 1.53
C MET A 73 -1.61 -9.67 2.89
N THR A 74 -2.43 -10.71 3.00
CA THR A 74 -2.58 -11.43 4.27
C THR A 74 -1.30 -12.18 4.67
N GLN A 75 -0.45 -12.55 3.72
CA GLN A 75 0.81 -13.25 3.96
C GLN A 75 1.99 -12.31 4.24
N ALA A 76 1.91 -11.04 3.87
CA ALA A 76 2.99 -10.07 4.06
C ALA A 76 3.05 -9.57 5.51
N ASP A 77 4.24 -9.23 5.99
CA ASP A 77 4.47 -8.59 7.30
C ASP A 77 4.24 -7.07 7.22
N GLY A 78 4.49 -6.47 6.07
CA GLY A 78 4.25 -5.06 5.80
C GLY A 78 3.58 -4.83 4.45
N ILE A 79 2.84 -3.72 4.35
CA ILE A 79 2.06 -3.35 3.16
C ILE A 79 2.36 -1.90 2.79
N ILE A 80 2.74 -1.68 1.55
CA ILE A 80 2.84 -0.34 0.96
C ILE A 80 1.69 -0.14 -0.01
N LEU A 81 0.88 0.89 0.20
CA LEU A 81 -0.12 1.35 -0.76
C LEU A 81 0.45 2.54 -1.52
N GLY A 82 0.55 2.42 -2.84
CA GLY A 82 1.05 3.48 -3.70
C GLY A 82 0.02 3.92 -4.74
N SER A 83 -0.28 5.22 -4.81
CA SER A 83 -1.20 5.76 -5.81
C SER A 83 -0.71 7.09 -6.39
N PRO A 84 -0.92 7.34 -7.68
CA PRO A 84 -0.85 8.69 -8.18
C PRO A 84 -2.07 9.48 -7.67
N VAL A 85 -1.94 10.81 -7.65
CA VAL A 85 -3.07 11.70 -7.41
C VAL A 85 -3.95 11.78 -8.65
N TYR A 86 -5.13 11.22 -8.59
CA TYR A 86 -6.17 11.37 -9.60
C TYR A 86 -7.38 12.06 -9.00
N THR A 87 -7.71 13.27 -9.51
CA THR A 87 -8.82 14.08 -8.99
C THR A 87 -8.76 14.26 -7.46
N ALA A 88 -7.56 14.63 -6.96
CA ALA A 88 -7.26 14.80 -5.53
C ALA A 88 -7.56 13.54 -4.67
N ASN A 89 -7.46 12.34 -5.23
CA ASN A 89 -7.70 11.08 -4.55
C ASN A 89 -6.85 9.96 -5.14
N ILE A 90 -6.95 8.75 -4.57
CA ILE A 90 -6.36 7.52 -5.10
C ILE A 90 -6.98 7.12 -6.44
N SER A 91 -6.28 6.27 -7.19
CA SER A 91 -6.82 5.72 -8.44
C SER A 91 -8.07 4.87 -8.20
N ALA A 92 -8.98 4.81 -9.18
CA ALA A 92 -10.22 4.05 -9.08
C ALA A 92 -10.00 2.56 -8.78
N ASN A 93 -8.97 1.94 -9.38
CA ASN A 93 -8.64 0.54 -9.11
C ASN A 93 -8.14 0.34 -7.66
N MET A 94 -7.36 1.27 -7.12
CA MET A 94 -6.94 1.24 -5.72
C MET A 94 -8.16 1.39 -4.81
N GLN A 95 -9.06 2.32 -5.10
CA GLN A 95 -10.28 2.53 -4.31
C GLN A 95 -11.14 1.26 -4.31
N ALA A 96 -11.42 0.67 -5.46
CA ALA A 96 -12.21 -0.55 -5.58
C ALA A 96 -11.58 -1.72 -4.81
N PHE A 97 -10.24 -1.83 -4.86
CA PHE A 97 -9.51 -2.84 -4.12
C PHE A 97 -9.63 -2.65 -2.59
N LEU A 98 -9.37 -1.44 -2.09
CA LEU A 98 -9.41 -1.14 -0.66
C LEU A 98 -10.83 -1.27 -0.09
N GLU A 99 -11.83 -0.86 -0.84
CA GLU A 99 -13.24 -1.02 -0.47
C GLU A 99 -13.59 -2.50 -0.25
N ARG A 100 -13.25 -3.38 -1.20
CA ARG A 100 -13.49 -4.82 -1.04
C ARG A 100 -12.67 -5.43 0.08
N ALA A 101 -11.39 -5.08 0.20
CA ALA A 101 -10.53 -5.56 1.26
C ALA A 101 -11.10 -5.20 2.65
N SER A 102 -11.55 -3.95 2.81
CA SER A 102 -12.18 -3.49 4.06
C SER A 102 -13.43 -4.28 4.42
N VAL A 103 -14.31 -4.56 3.45
CA VAL A 103 -15.52 -5.34 3.72
C VAL A 103 -15.20 -6.81 4.03
N VAL A 104 -14.22 -7.42 3.33
CA VAL A 104 -13.81 -8.80 3.65
C VAL A 104 -13.25 -8.88 5.06
N THR A 105 -12.41 -7.95 5.48
CA THR A 105 -11.84 -7.95 6.83
C THR A 105 -12.90 -7.65 7.90
N ASP A 106 -13.80 -6.70 7.63
CA ASP A 106 -14.88 -6.35 8.56
C ASP A 106 -15.81 -7.53 8.83
N MET A 107 -16.16 -8.29 7.81
CA MET A 107 -16.97 -9.49 7.92
C MET A 107 -16.25 -10.69 8.56
N ASN A 108 -14.93 -10.58 8.78
CA ASN A 108 -14.08 -11.60 9.38
C ASN A 108 -13.22 -11.02 10.51
N ARG A 109 -13.75 -10.08 11.31
CA ARG A 109 -13.00 -9.32 12.34
C ARG A 109 -12.24 -10.20 13.31
N ASN A 110 -12.79 -11.35 13.69
CA ASN A 110 -12.18 -12.28 14.66
C ASN A 110 -10.87 -12.91 14.13
N GLU A 111 -10.62 -12.82 12.83
CA GLU A 111 -9.43 -13.39 12.19
C GLU A 111 -8.21 -12.46 12.25
N ASN A 112 -8.42 -11.17 12.54
CA ASN A 112 -7.36 -10.16 12.69
C ASN A 112 -6.35 -10.16 11.52
N LEU A 113 -6.84 -10.26 10.28
CA LEU A 113 -6.03 -10.55 9.08
C LEU A 113 -4.86 -9.58 8.86
N PHE A 114 -5.00 -8.32 9.28
CA PHE A 114 -3.97 -7.29 9.10
C PHE A 114 -3.46 -6.68 10.41
N GLN A 115 -4.03 -7.07 11.54
CA GLN A 115 -3.65 -6.53 12.83
C GLN A 115 -2.14 -6.65 13.06
N HIS A 116 -1.52 -5.56 13.52
CA HIS A 116 -0.10 -5.45 13.85
C HIS A 116 0.87 -5.58 12.66
N LYS A 117 0.38 -5.59 11.41
CA LYS A 117 1.25 -5.42 10.25
C LYS A 117 1.68 -3.96 10.13
N VAL A 118 2.80 -3.72 9.45
CA VAL A 118 3.28 -2.36 9.19
C VAL A 118 2.72 -1.85 7.86
N GLY A 119 2.06 -0.69 7.89
CA GLY A 119 1.52 0.00 6.71
C GLY A 119 2.34 1.23 6.35
N ALA A 120 2.49 1.51 5.07
CA ALA A 120 3.03 2.75 4.55
C ALA A 120 2.26 3.19 3.30
N ALA A 121 2.02 4.49 3.15
CA ALA A 121 1.39 5.07 1.96
C ALA A 121 2.39 5.90 1.18
N VAL A 122 2.32 5.83 -0.16
CA VAL A 122 3.21 6.56 -1.08
C VAL A 122 2.39 7.21 -2.19
N THR A 123 2.61 8.48 -2.46
CA THR A 123 1.84 9.22 -3.47
C THR A 123 2.74 9.97 -4.45
N ALA A 124 2.44 9.84 -5.75
CA ALA A 124 3.02 10.67 -6.78
C ALA A 124 2.02 11.75 -7.22
N ALA A 125 2.40 13.03 -7.12
CA ALA A 125 1.56 14.15 -7.46
C ALA A 125 2.19 15.02 -8.55
N ARG A 126 1.35 15.58 -9.44
CA ARG A 126 1.82 16.65 -10.35
C ARG A 126 1.97 17.96 -9.58
N ARG A 127 1.03 18.28 -8.68
CA ARG A 127 0.94 19.56 -7.97
C ARG A 127 0.19 19.44 -6.64
N GLY A 128 -1.14 19.51 -6.65
CA GLY A 128 -1.99 19.45 -5.46
C GLY A 128 -2.65 18.10 -5.25
N GLY A 129 -3.28 17.88 -4.08
CA GLY A 129 -4.07 16.69 -3.76
C GLY A 129 -3.27 15.51 -3.17
N ALA A 130 -1.98 15.68 -2.88
CA ALA A 130 -1.17 14.59 -2.31
C ALA A 130 -1.67 14.17 -0.94
N LEU A 131 -1.98 15.11 -0.06
CA LEU A 131 -2.41 14.81 1.31
C LEU A 131 -3.73 14.02 1.34
N THR A 132 -4.74 14.47 0.58
CA THR A 132 -6.02 13.75 0.50
C THR A 132 -5.88 12.35 -0.08
N THR A 133 -4.93 12.14 -1.00
CA THR A 133 -4.60 10.82 -1.55
C THR A 133 -3.93 9.93 -0.50
N LEU A 134 -3.02 10.49 0.32
CA LEU A 134 -2.40 9.77 1.44
C LEU A 134 -3.45 9.40 2.50
N ASP A 135 -4.33 10.34 2.87
CA ASP A 135 -5.38 10.12 3.86
C ASP A 135 -6.29 8.95 3.49
N ALA A 136 -6.68 8.83 2.22
CA ALA A 136 -7.50 7.71 1.76
C ALA A 136 -6.83 6.34 2.01
N MET A 137 -5.50 6.26 1.86
CA MET A 137 -4.73 5.03 2.13
C MET A 137 -4.50 4.83 3.64
N TYR A 138 -4.25 5.90 4.39
CA TYR A 138 -4.10 5.82 5.84
C TYR A 138 -5.37 5.36 6.54
N HIS A 139 -6.55 5.79 6.09
CA HIS A 139 -7.83 5.32 6.62
C HIS A 139 -7.96 3.79 6.52
N PHE A 140 -7.47 3.17 5.44
CA PHE A 140 -7.44 1.72 5.34
C PHE A 140 -6.58 1.10 6.45
N PHE A 141 -5.35 1.56 6.64
CA PHE A 141 -4.45 1.01 7.66
C PHE A 141 -5.02 1.17 9.08
N MET A 142 -5.60 2.33 9.38
CA MET A 142 -6.24 2.59 10.68
C MET A 142 -7.42 1.63 10.93
N LEU A 143 -8.29 1.46 9.94
CA LEU A 143 -9.43 0.54 10.02
C LEU A 143 -8.97 -0.92 10.22
N GLN A 144 -7.82 -1.29 9.66
CA GLN A 144 -7.25 -2.63 9.75
C GLN A 144 -6.40 -2.87 11.01
N ASN A 145 -6.36 -1.93 11.94
CA ASN A 145 -5.59 -2.05 13.19
C ASN A 145 -4.08 -2.29 12.94
N MET A 146 -3.54 -1.62 11.90
CA MET A 146 -2.14 -1.70 11.51
C MET A 146 -1.29 -0.60 12.16
N PHE A 147 0.02 -0.83 12.26
CA PHE A 147 0.98 0.21 12.60
C PHE A 147 1.37 0.98 11.33
N VAL A 148 1.32 2.30 11.37
CA VAL A 148 1.67 3.14 10.22
C VAL A 148 3.07 3.72 10.40
N ALA A 149 3.95 3.44 9.43
CA ALA A 149 5.28 4.05 9.38
C ALA A 149 5.17 5.49 8.90
N GLY A 150 5.74 6.41 9.67
CA GLY A 150 5.94 7.80 9.27
C GLY A 150 7.27 8.01 8.56
N SER A 151 7.51 9.24 8.09
CA SER A 151 8.75 9.66 7.46
C SER A 151 9.17 11.06 7.93
N SER A 152 10.25 11.61 7.36
CA SER A 152 10.73 12.98 7.62
C SER A 152 9.74 14.06 7.16
N TYR A 153 8.87 13.72 6.21
CA TYR A 153 7.78 14.54 5.71
C TYR A 153 6.62 13.63 5.25
N TRP A 154 5.51 14.19 4.74
CA TRP A 154 4.44 13.38 4.14
C TRP A 154 4.97 12.64 2.91
N ALA A 155 4.67 11.36 2.80
CA ALA A 155 5.26 10.45 1.83
C ALA A 155 4.72 10.64 0.41
N PHE A 156 5.07 11.76 -0.22
CA PHE A 156 4.78 12.01 -1.62
C PHE A 156 5.99 12.58 -2.36
N GLY A 157 5.95 12.47 -3.69
CA GLY A 157 6.93 13.11 -4.59
C GLY A 157 6.23 13.77 -5.77
N TYR A 158 6.85 14.81 -6.31
CA TYR A 158 6.32 15.58 -7.44
C TYR A 158 6.88 15.11 -8.77
N GLY A 159 5.98 14.90 -9.74
CA GLY A 159 6.35 14.57 -11.11
C GLY A 159 5.14 14.46 -12.01
N GLN A 160 5.18 15.05 -13.21
CA GLN A 160 4.10 14.99 -14.19
C GLN A 160 4.32 13.87 -15.21
N MET A 161 5.48 13.89 -15.86
CA MET A 161 5.83 12.87 -16.85
C MET A 161 6.47 11.66 -16.13
N PRO A 162 6.43 10.46 -16.75
CA PRO A 162 7.15 9.31 -16.20
C PRO A 162 8.62 9.63 -15.96
N GLY A 163 9.09 9.40 -14.74
CA GLY A 163 10.48 9.66 -14.35
C GLY A 163 10.76 11.05 -13.79
N ASP A 164 9.84 12.02 -13.92
CA ASP A 164 10.07 13.38 -13.40
C ASP A 164 10.33 13.41 -11.89
N VAL A 165 9.73 12.50 -11.13
CA VAL A 165 9.93 12.40 -9.67
C VAL A 165 11.40 12.17 -9.27
N ARG A 166 12.25 11.73 -10.20
CA ARG A 166 13.71 11.61 -9.97
C ARG A 166 14.41 12.94 -9.76
N LYS A 167 13.75 14.06 -10.14
CA LYS A 167 14.24 15.43 -9.93
C LYS A 167 13.78 16.02 -8.60
N ASP A 168 12.88 15.35 -7.90
CA ASP A 168 12.38 15.74 -6.58
C ASP A 168 13.21 15.05 -5.49
N GLU A 169 14.37 15.66 -5.17
CA GLU A 169 15.31 15.12 -4.20
C GLU A 169 14.69 14.99 -2.80
N GLU A 170 13.92 15.98 -2.36
CA GLU A 170 13.22 15.95 -1.07
C GLU A 170 12.20 14.80 -1.01
N GLY A 171 11.43 14.60 -2.09
CA GLY A 171 10.50 13.49 -2.20
C GLY A 171 11.21 12.14 -2.15
N LEU A 172 12.35 11.99 -2.82
CA LEU A 172 13.14 10.75 -2.78
C LEU A 172 13.77 10.52 -1.41
N ASP A 173 14.28 11.56 -0.73
CA ASP A 173 14.82 11.45 0.63
C ASP A 173 13.73 11.07 1.64
N THR A 174 12.53 11.62 1.47
CA THR A 174 11.35 11.22 2.24
C THR A 174 11.04 9.73 2.05
N MET A 175 11.14 9.19 0.81
CA MET A 175 10.94 7.76 0.59
C MET A 175 12.04 6.90 1.23
N ARG A 176 13.29 7.33 1.20
CA ARG A 176 14.39 6.63 1.88
C ARG A 176 14.14 6.56 3.39
N ASN A 177 13.79 7.69 4.00
CA ASN A 177 13.47 7.73 5.43
C ASN A 177 12.25 6.87 5.77
N LEU A 178 11.20 6.86 4.93
CA LEU A 178 10.06 5.98 5.09
C LEU A 178 10.48 4.50 5.10
N GLY A 179 11.34 4.09 4.18
CA GLY A 179 11.87 2.73 4.10
C GLY A 179 12.66 2.32 5.34
N GLN A 180 13.49 3.22 5.86
CA GLN A 180 14.26 3.02 7.09
C GLN A 180 13.34 2.85 8.31
N ASN A 181 12.34 3.72 8.47
CA ASN A 181 11.38 3.64 9.55
C ASN A 181 10.51 2.38 9.47
N MET A 182 10.08 2.00 8.27
CA MET A 182 9.34 0.76 8.05
C MET A 182 10.19 -0.47 8.42
N ALA A 183 11.46 -0.50 8.01
CA ALA A 183 12.40 -1.56 8.37
C ALA A 183 12.61 -1.66 9.88
N TYR A 184 12.76 -0.53 10.55
CA TYR A 184 12.91 -0.47 12.01
C TYR A 184 11.69 -1.06 12.73
N LEU A 185 10.48 -0.66 12.33
CA LEU A 185 9.23 -1.18 12.92
C LEU A 185 9.09 -2.69 12.68
N LEU A 186 9.35 -3.16 11.47
CA LEU A 186 9.26 -4.58 11.14
C LEU A 186 10.20 -5.43 11.99
N LYS A 187 11.45 -5.00 12.15
CA LYS A 187 12.45 -5.71 12.99
C LYS A 187 12.05 -5.72 14.47
N ALA A 188 11.62 -4.59 15.01
CA ALA A 188 11.17 -4.50 16.40
C ALA A 188 9.94 -5.40 16.69
N LEU A 189 9.04 -5.55 15.73
CA LEU A 189 7.88 -6.42 15.85
C LEU A 189 8.25 -7.91 15.70
N GLU A 190 9.24 -8.23 14.86
CA GLU A 190 9.75 -9.60 14.70
C GLU A 190 10.42 -10.09 15.98
N GLU A 191 11.27 -9.27 16.61
CA GLU A 191 11.91 -9.58 17.88
C GLU A 191 10.88 -9.91 18.97
N ARG A 192 9.77 -9.15 19.03
CA ARG A 192 8.68 -9.40 19.99
C ARG A 192 7.87 -10.68 19.73
N ARG A 193 7.83 -11.15 18.47
CA ARG A 193 7.14 -12.41 18.13
C ARG A 193 7.96 -13.64 18.46
N ASN A 194 9.30 -13.49 18.51
CA ASN A 194 10.25 -14.59 18.72
C ASN A 194 10.77 -14.68 20.15
N GLY A 195 10.51 -13.71 21.01
CA GLY A 195 10.86 -13.67 22.45
C GLY A 195 9.64 -13.95 23.32
#